data_3f1af6940e010b60c3149f89d562184a
#
_entry.id   3f1af6940e010b60c3149f89d562184a
#
_cell.length_a   1.000
_cell.length_b   1.000
_cell.length_c   1.000
_cell.angle_alpha   90.00
_cell.angle_beta   90.00
_cell.angle_gamma   90.00
#
_symmetry.space_group_name_H-M   'P 1'
#
loop_
_entity.id
_entity.type
_entity.pdbx_description
1 polymer ?
#
loop_
_entity_poly.entity_id
_entity_poly.type
_entity_poly.pdbx_seq_one_letter_code
_entity_poly.pdbx_strand_id
1 'polypeptide(L)'
;LDKKSMKFKISSIIFFSFLIFSSCEQQKDKLINKAITNRIMDSHTLSNYKEVTITNSHLNLKVDFENKILVGSVKHDFTRHKNSDVLILDSKYLIIDSIQDGENNHLDYQLGKLDELLGTSIQIKLLKKTNQVIIYYKTTEKSEALDWLLPNQTAGKTFPFMYTQGQSIFTRSWIPIQDSPGIRITYSAKIKTPENMMAVMSAANPQEIVEGNTYQFEMKQPIPPYLIALAVGNLGFKAVDYRTGVYAEPSMLDKCANELVDMGKMVDSAEKLYGNYDWDRYDVIV
;
A
#
# COMPACT_ATOMS: atom_id res chain seq x y z
N LEU A 1 13.06 67.67 -36.10
CA LEU A 1 12.54 66.35 -35.57
C LEU A 1 12.39 66.44 -34.07
N ASP A 2 11.17 66.48 -33.64
CA ASP A 2 10.74 66.82 -32.28
C ASP A 2 11.13 65.74 -31.28
N LYS A 3 11.97 66.12 -30.29
CA LYS A 3 12.42 65.17 -29.21
C LYS A 3 11.28 64.51 -28.42
N LYS A 4 10.10 65.09 -28.44
CA LYS A 4 8.89 64.52 -27.80
C LYS A 4 8.34 63.30 -28.53
N SER A 5 8.37 63.29 -29.86
CA SER A 5 7.89 62.18 -30.69
C SER A 5 8.77 60.93 -30.57
N MET A 6 10.08 61.13 -30.37
CA MET A 6 11.02 60.00 -30.24
C MET A 6 10.94 59.32 -28.87
N LYS A 7 10.64 60.07 -27.78
CA LYS A 7 10.43 59.48 -26.44
C LYS A 7 9.15 58.60 -26.37
N PHE A 8 8.10 59.03 -27.08
CA PHE A 8 6.84 58.26 -27.08
C PHE A 8 6.96 56.94 -27.85
N LYS A 9 7.69 56.92 -28.98
CA LYS A 9 7.94 55.70 -29.76
C LYS A 9 8.81 54.68 -29.01
N ILE A 10 9.85 55.14 -28.27
CA ILE A 10 10.72 54.27 -27.49
C ILE A 10 9.95 53.64 -26.30
N SER A 11 9.13 54.44 -25.59
CA SER A 11 8.31 53.94 -24.50
C SER A 11 7.28 52.87 -24.94
N SER A 12 6.64 53.03 -26.11
CA SER A 12 5.72 52.04 -26.65
C SER A 12 6.39 50.74 -27.09
N ILE A 13 7.61 50.79 -27.62
CA ILE A 13 8.37 49.61 -28.03
C ILE A 13 8.82 48.82 -26.80
N ILE A 14 9.25 49.51 -25.71
CA ILE A 14 9.65 48.82 -24.45
C ILE A 14 8.47 48.18 -23.78
N PHE A 15 7.27 48.81 -23.79
CA PHE A 15 6.07 48.21 -23.21
C PHE A 15 5.57 47.01 -24.01
N PHE A 16 5.67 46.99 -25.33
CA PHE A 16 5.29 45.88 -26.18
C PHE A 16 6.26 44.69 -26.04
N SER A 17 7.58 44.95 -25.89
CA SER A 17 8.55 43.87 -25.65
C SER A 17 8.38 43.23 -24.26
N PHE A 18 7.96 43.96 -23.23
CA PHE A 18 7.67 43.40 -21.89
C PHE A 18 6.46 42.49 -21.89
N LEU A 19 5.41 42.81 -22.66
CA LEU A 19 4.24 41.97 -22.82
C LEU A 19 4.53 40.64 -23.56
N ILE A 20 5.43 40.65 -24.53
CA ILE A 20 5.85 39.47 -25.28
C ILE A 20 6.69 38.53 -24.38
N PHE A 21 7.58 39.06 -23.56
CA PHE A 21 8.36 38.25 -22.61
C PHE A 21 7.48 37.59 -21.53
N SER A 22 6.53 38.34 -20.96
CA SER A 22 5.61 37.82 -19.95
C SER A 22 4.71 36.72 -20.53
N SER A 23 4.24 36.84 -21.78
CA SER A 23 3.43 35.81 -22.46
C SER A 23 4.25 34.55 -22.75
N CYS A 24 5.55 34.68 -23.09
CA CYS A 24 6.40 33.53 -23.39
C CYS A 24 6.77 32.75 -22.13
N GLU A 25 6.91 33.40 -20.98
CA GLU A 25 7.19 32.82 -19.69
C GLU A 25 5.97 32.02 -19.18
N GLN A 26 4.77 32.59 -19.26
CA GLN A 26 3.52 31.90 -18.91
C GLN A 26 3.23 30.68 -19.81
N GLN A 27 3.62 30.72 -21.07
CA GLN A 27 3.45 29.61 -21.99
C GLN A 27 4.46 28.49 -21.72
N LYS A 28 5.68 28.84 -21.32
CA LYS A 28 6.72 27.91 -20.90
C LYS A 28 6.35 27.21 -19.60
N ASP A 29 5.81 27.93 -18.61
CA ASP A 29 5.31 27.37 -17.35
C ASP A 29 4.11 26.44 -17.56
N LYS A 30 3.19 26.79 -18.45
CA LYS A 30 2.08 25.89 -18.85
C LYS A 30 2.56 24.63 -19.55
N LEU A 31 3.58 24.72 -20.40
CA LEU A 31 4.18 23.56 -21.07
C LEU A 31 4.98 22.69 -20.09
N ILE A 32 5.72 23.29 -19.17
CA ILE A 32 6.46 22.58 -18.12
C ILE A 32 5.46 21.90 -17.18
N ASN A 33 4.44 22.59 -16.71
CA ASN A 33 3.39 22.03 -15.87
C ASN A 33 2.61 20.91 -16.58
N LYS A 34 2.30 21.06 -17.86
CA LYS A 34 1.67 20.01 -18.66
C LYS A 34 2.61 18.82 -18.88
N ALA A 35 3.90 19.04 -19.09
CA ALA A 35 4.90 17.99 -19.21
C ALA A 35 5.14 17.26 -17.87
N ILE A 36 5.15 18.00 -16.75
CA ILE A 36 5.22 17.43 -15.40
C ILE A 36 3.96 16.62 -15.12
N THR A 37 2.77 17.16 -15.41
CA THR A 37 1.49 16.47 -15.20
C THR A 37 1.37 15.21 -16.06
N ASN A 38 1.91 15.20 -17.28
CA ASN A 38 1.95 14.02 -18.14
C ASN A 38 3.05 13.01 -17.72
N ARG A 39 4.12 13.45 -17.03
CA ARG A 39 5.18 12.57 -16.52
C ARG A 39 4.79 11.80 -15.25
N ILE A 40 3.67 12.16 -14.59
CA ILE A 40 3.25 11.52 -13.34
C ILE A 40 2.07 10.58 -13.62
N MET A 41 2.17 9.72 -14.61
CA MET A 41 1.41 8.48 -14.64
C MET A 41 2.38 7.36 -14.29
N ASP A 42 2.10 6.68 -13.17
CA ASP A 42 2.82 5.47 -12.84
C ASP A 42 2.52 4.41 -13.91
N SER A 43 3.55 4.04 -14.66
CA SER A 43 3.45 3.01 -15.72
C SER A 43 3.42 1.60 -15.17
N HIS A 44 3.57 1.43 -13.84
CA HIS A 44 3.64 0.13 -13.17
C HIS A 44 2.32 -0.27 -12.52
N THR A 45 1.23 0.45 -12.77
CA THR A 45 -0.13 0.08 -12.37
C THR A 45 -1.07 0.12 -13.57
N LEU A 46 -2.01 -0.80 -13.61
CA LEU A 46 -3.11 -0.85 -14.59
C LEU A 46 -4.34 -0.05 -14.10
N SER A 47 -4.30 0.45 -12.86
CA SER A 47 -5.44 1.06 -12.19
C SER A 47 -5.77 2.45 -12.73
N ASN A 48 -7.05 2.84 -12.60
CA ASN A 48 -7.54 4.17 -12.96
C ASN A 48 -7.59 5.13 -11.76
N TYR A 49 -6.57 5.10 -10.90
CA TYR A 49 -6.55 5.84 -9.63
C TYR A 49 -6.79 7.36 -9.74
N LYS A 50 -6.55 7.97 -10.91
CA LYS A 50 -6.87 9.40 -11.15
C LYS A 50 -8.38 9.67 -11.34
N GLU A 51 -9.17 8.64 -11.55
CA GLU A 51 -10.62 8.73 -11.72
C GLU A 51 -11.35 8.22 -10.48
N VAL A 52 -10.90 7.09 -9.96
CA VAL A 52 -11.41 6.44 -8.74
C VAL A 52 -10.23 6.02 -7.91
N THR A 53 -10.09 6.56 -6.69
CA THR A 53 -8.95 6.26 -5.80
C THR A 53 -9.42 5.53 -4.55
N ILE A 54 -8.81 4.38 -4.24
CA ILE A 54 -8.98 3.71 -2.95
C ILE A 54 -8.43 4.62 -1.84
N THR A 55 -9.18 4.74 -0.75
CA THR A 55 -8.82 5.54 0.42
C THR A 55 -8.58 4.71 1.66
N ASN A 56 -9.28 3.56 1.76
CA ASN A 56 -9.14 2.62 2.87
C ASN A 56 -9.34 1.19 2.38
N SER A 57 -8.69 0.23 3.05
CA SER A 57 -8.85 -1.21 2.79
C SER A 57 -9.09 -1.97 4.09
N HIS A 58 -10.10 -2.86 4.10
CA HIS A 58 -10.40 -3.74 5.22
C HIS A 58 -10.22 -5.19 4.80
N LEU A 59 -9.16 -5.82 5.29
CA LEU A 59 -8.83 -7.22 5.02
C LEU A 59 -9.56 -8.15 6.00
N ASN A 60 -10.09 -9.26 5.54
CA ASN A 60 -10.60 -10.36 6.36
C ASN A 60 -10.10 -11.67 5.77
N LEU A 61 -8.98 -12.18 6.29
CA LEU A 61 -8.26 -13.29 5.69
C LEU A 61 -8.03 -14.43 6.69
N LYS A 62 -8.07 -15.65 6.18
CA LYS A 62 -7.62 -16.87 6.86
C LYS A 62 -6.32 -17.34 6.22
N VAL A 63 -5.35 -17.68 7.05
CA VAL A 63 -4.06 -18.24 6.64
C VAL A 63 -4.18 -19.77 6.60
N ASP A 64 -3.87 -20.37 5.47
CA ASP A 64 -3.89 -21.82 5.25
C ASP A 64 -2.47 -22.27 4.87
N PHE A 65 -1.75 -22.83 5.85
CA PHE A 65 -0.40 -23.32 5.66
C PHE A 65 -0.34 -24.65 4.88
N GLU A 66 -1.40 -25.45 4.94
CA GLU A 66 -1.45 -26.74 4.22
C GLU A 66 -1.48 -26.50 2.72
N ASN A 67 -2.34 -25.58 2.27
CA ASN A 67 -2.48 -25.24 0.86
C ASN A 67 -1.60 -24.06 0.44
N LYS A 68 -0.88 -23.41 1.36
CA LYS A 68 -0.05 -22.20 1.15
C LYS A 68 -0.81 -21.07 0.48
N ILE A 69 -1.99 -20.76 1.00
CA ILE A 69 -2.86 -19.69 0.50
C ILE A 69 -3.39 -18.81 1.62
N LEU A 70 -3.74 -17.58 1.24
CA LEU A 70 -4.62 -16.70 1.99
C LEU A 70 -5.99 -16.73 1.32
N VAL A 71 -7.06 -16.87 2.11
CA VAL A 71 -8.44 -16.92 1.61
C VAL A 71 -9.35 -16.02 2.43
N GLY A 72 -10.23 -15.28 1.77
CA GLY A 72 -11.20 -14.41 2.43
C GLY A 72 -11.63 -13.24 1.55
N SER A 73 -11.60 -12.03 2.09
CA SER A 73 -12.07 -10.86 1.38
C SER A 73 -11.25 -9.60 1.69
N VAL A 74 -11.32 -8.65 0.79
CA VAL A 74 -10.95 -7.25 1.03
C VAL A 74 -12.13 -6.35 0.69
N LYS A 75 -12.43 -5.41 1.58
CA LYS A 75 -13.36 -4.31 1.31
C LYS A 75 -12.55 -3.04 1.09
N HIS A 76 -12.80 -2.36 -0.03
CA HIS A 76 -12.21 -1.07 -0.35
C HIS A 76 -13.24 0.03 -0.26
N ASP A 77 -12.92 1.09 0.47
CA ASP A 77 -13.58 2.38 0.38
C ASP A 77 -12.84 3.24 -0.65
N PHE A 78 -13.56 3.99 -1.48
CA PHE A 78 -12.95 4.77 -2.53
C PHE A 78 -13.65 6.10 -2.78
N THR A 79 -12.94 7.04 -3.37
CA THR A 79 -13.44 8.34 -3.84
C THR A 79 -13.44 8.38 -5.36
N ARG A 80 -14.55 8.86 -5.95
CA ARG A 80 -14.65 9.16 -7.39
C ARG A 80 -14.28 10.63 -7.63
N HIS A 81 -13.26 10.88 -8.45
CA HIS A 81 -12.84 12.23 -8.84
C HIS A 81 -13.47 12.67 -10.15
N LYS A 82 -13.99 11.72 -10.93
CA LYS A 82 -14.70 11.91 -12.19
C LYS A 82 -15.93 11.01 -12.21
N ASN A 83 -16.85 11.27 -13.13
CA ASN A 83 -17.99 10.39 -13.40
C ASN A 83 -17.51 9.10 -14.09
N SER A 84 -16.69 8.33 -13.37
CA SER A 84 -16.25 7.00 -13.82
C SER A 84 -17.19 5.94 -13.23
N ASP A 85 -17.72 5.09 -14.10
CA ASP A 85 -18.56 3.95 -13.72
C ASP A 85 -17.73 2.66 -13.56
N VAL A 86 -16.39 2.76 -13.54
CA VAL A 86 -15.50 1.62 -13.42
C VAL A 86 -14.42 1.91 -12.37
N LEU A 87 -14.21 0.95 -11.47
CA LEU A 87 -13.02 0.87 -10.62
C LEU A 87 -12.08 -0.17 -11.21
N ILE A 88 -10.82 0.19 -11.44
CA ILE A 88 -9.79 -0.72 -11.94
C ILE A 88 -8.75 -0.97 -10.85
N LEU A 89 -8.54 -2.25 -10.54
CA LEU A 89 -7.55 -2.72 -9.58
C LEU A 89 -6.47 -3.53 -10.30
N ASP A 90 -5.27 -3.54 -9.71
CA ASP A 90 -4.21 -4.46 -10.05
C ASP A 90 -4.42 -5.80 -9.33
N SER A 91 -4.13 -6.90 -10.00
CA SER A 91 -4.07 -8.23 -9.41
C SER A 91 -3.03 -9.08 -10.13
N LYS A 92 -2.46 -10.08 -9.45
CA LYS A 92 -1.54 -11.03 -10.09
C LYS A 92 -1.72 -12.42 -9.48
N TYR A 93 -2.15 -13.37 -10.29
CA TYR A 93 -2.39 -14.76 -9.90
C TYR A 93 -3.43 -14.97 -8.77
N LEU A 94 -4.32 -14.03 -8.57
CA LEU A 94 -5.44 -14.17 -7.63
C LEU A 94 -6.62 -14.89 -8.30
N ILE A 95 -7.34 -15.68 -7.52
CA ILE A 95 -8.64 -16.25 -7.92
C ILE A 95 -9.71 -15.40 -7.28
N ILE A 96 -10.50 -14.72 -8.09
CA ILE A 96 -11.62 -13.88 -7.66
C ILE A 96 -12.89 -14.73 -7.67
N ASP A 97 -13.50 -14.90 -6.49
CA ASP A 97 -14.72 -15.70 -6.34
C ASP A 97 -15.98 -14.88 -6.62
N SER A 98 -16.06 -13.67 -6.06
CA SER A 98 -17.18 -12.74 -6.31
C SER A 98 -16.82 -11.31 -5.90
N ILE A 99 -17.58 -10.34 -6.44
CA ILE A 99 -17.46 -8.92 -6.08
C ILE A 99 -18.85 -8.37 -5.77
N GLN A 100 -18.96 -7.62 -4.67
CA GLN A 100 -20.20 -6.99 -4.20
C GLN A 100 -19.96 -5.53 -3.85
N ASP A 101 -21.01 -4.72 -3.79
CA ASP A 101 -20.96 -3.38 -3.19
C ASP A 101 -21.19 -3.43 -1.67
N GLY A 102 -21.17 -2.26 -1.01
CA GLY A 102 -21.43 -2.14 0.43
C GLY A 102 -22.85 -2.51 0.87
N GLU A 103 -23.80 -2.63 -0.05
CA GLU A 103 -25.19 -3.08 0.17
C GLU A 103 -25.41 -4.56 -0.17
N ASN A 104 -24.33 -5.31 -0.45
CA ASN A 104 -24.30 -6.71 -0.90
C ASN A 104 -24.91 -6.97 -2.29
N ASN A 105 -25.04 -5.94 -3.13
CA ASN A 105 -25.40 -6.16 -4.53
C ASN A 105 -24.20 -6.73 -5.29
N HIS A 106 -24.45 -7.77 -6.09
CA HIS A 106 -23.42 -8.33 -6.97
C HIS A 106 -22.99 -7.30 -8.01
N LEU A 107 -21.68 -7.17 -8.24
CA LEU A 107 -21.11 -6.29 -9.24
C LEU A 107 -20.46 -7.11 -10.36
N ASP A 108 -20.78 -6.72 -11.61
CA ASP A 108 -20.13 -7.28 -12.78
C ASP A 108 -18.68 -6.81 -12.84
N TYR A 109 -17.79 -7.73 -13.20
CA TYR A 109 -16.37 -7.41 -13.42
C TYR A 109 -15.80 -8.16 -14.61
N GLN A 110 -14.71 -7.63 -15.14
CA GLN A 110 -13.93 -8.26 -16.21
C GLN A 110 -12.46 -8.29 -15.82
N LEU A 111 -11.80 -9.40 -16.14
CA LEU A 111 -10.35 -9.50 -16.02
C LEU A 111 -9.71 -9.06 -17.35
N GLY A 112 -8.72 -8.18 -17.25
CA GLY A 112 -7.91 -7.78 -18.38
C GLY A 112 -6.99 -8.90 -18.87
N LYS A 113 -6.24 -8.62 -19.93
CA LYS A 113 -5.20 -9.53 -20.41
C LYS A 113 -4.08 -9.62 -19.38
N LEU A 114 -3.56 -10.82 -19.16
CA LEU A 114 -2.39 -11.03 -18.31
C LEU A 114 -1.15 -10.39 -18.95
N ASP A 115 -0.48 -9.55 -18.19
CA ASP A 115 0.88 -9.06 -18.44
C ASP A 115 1.83 -9.75 -17.45
N GLU A 116 2.99 -10.17 -17.90
CA GLU A 116 3.93 -10.92 -17.05
C GLU A 116 4.48 -10.08 -15.89
N LEU A 117 4.68 -8.78 -16.07
CA LEU A 117 5.18 -7.87 -15.06
C LEU A 117 4.04 -7.30 -14.21
N LEU A 118 3.04 -6.70 -14.86
CA LEU A 118 1.98 -5.93 -14.21
C LEU A 118 0.82 -6.79 -13.69
N GLY A 119 0.73 -8.05 -14.13
CA GLY A 119 -0.38 -8.93 -13.77
C GLY A 119 -1.63 -8.68 -14.60
N THR A 120 -2.80 -8.67 -13.96
CA THR A 120 -4.11 -8.58 -14.61
C THR A 120 -4.93 -7.47 -13.96
N SER A 121 -5.56 -6.60 -14.76
CA SER A 121 -6.52 -5.64 -14.21
C SER A 121 -7.84 -6.33 -13.85
N ILE A 122 -8.46 -5.92 -12.74
CA ILE A 122 -9.85 -6.23 -12.41
C ILE A 122 -10.67 -4.98 -12.67
N GLN A 123 -11.53 -5.00 -13.68
CA GLN A 123 -12.37 -3.87 -14.07
C GLN A 123 -13.78 -4.10 -13.53
N ILE A 124 -14.14 -3.38 -12.46
CA ILE A 124 -15.39 -3.54 -11.72
C ILE A 124 -16.37 -2.46 -12.15
N LYS A 125 -17.55 -2.86 -12.65
CA LYS A 125 -18.62 -1.93 -13.03
C LYS A 125 -19.34 -1.43 -11.79
N LEU A 126 -19.25 -0.13 -11.52
CA LEU A 126 -19.82 0.52 -10.34
C LEU A 126 -21.26 0.98 -10.60
N LEU A 127 -22.14 0.77 -9.62
CA LEU A 127 -23.45 1.42 -9.59
C LEU A 127 -23.32 2.90 -9.18
N LYS A 128 -24.31 3.74 -9.50
CA LYS A 128 -24.23 5.21 -9.29
C LYS A 128 -23.88 5.61 -7.86
N LYS A 129 -24.39 4.89 -6.85
CA LYS A 129 -24.18 5.18 -5.42
C LYS A 129 -23.10 4.35 -4.77
N THR A 130 -22.46 3.44 -5.49
CA THR A 130 -21.41 2.56 -4.95
C THR A 130 -20.19 3.40 -4.56
N ASN A 131 -19.78 3.34 -3.30
CA ASN A 131 -18.57 3.95 -2.75
C ASN A 131 -17.68 2.93 -2.01
N GLN A 132 -18.11 1.67 -1.99
CA GLN A 132 -17.41 0.53 -1.41
C GLN A 132 -17.53 -0.68 -2.33
N VAL A 133 -16.48 -1.48 -2.41
CA VAL A 133 -16.50 -2.80 -3.05
C VAL A 133 -15.92 -3.84 -2.10
N ILE A 134 -16.51 -5.02 -2.07
CA ILE A 134 -16.05 -6.19 -1.31
C ILE A 134 -15.69 -7.27 -2.32
N ILE A 135 -14.43 -7.71 -2.30
CA ILE A 135 -13.90 -8.72 -3.20
C ILE A 135 -13.60 -9.96 -2.39
N TYR A 136 -14.27 -11.06 -2.69
CA TYR A 136 -13.98 -12.39 -2.16
C TYR A 136 -12.97 -13.07 -3.07
N TYR A 137 -11.88 -13.56 -2.50
CA TYR A 137 -10.76 -14.07 -3.30
C TYR A 137 -9.88 -15.02 -2.49
N LYS A 138 -8.99 -15.66 -3.19
CA LYS A 138 -7.85 -16.38 -2.61
C LYS A 138 -6.60 -16.17 -3.42
N THR A 139 -5.46 -16.26 -2.74
CA THR A 139 -4.14 -16.31 -3.38
C THR A 139 -3.90 -17.69 -4.00
N THR A 140 -2.83 -17.81 -4.76
CA THR A 140 -2.33 -19.09 -5.29
C THR A 140 -0.88 -19.28 -4.89
N GLU A 141 -0.33 -20.46 -5.11
CA GLU A 141 1.09 -20.75 -4.91
C GLU A 141 2.02 -19.88 -5.78
N LYS A 142 1.48 -19.19 -6.80
CA LYS A 142 2.20 -18.26 -7.68
C LYS A 142 2.28 -16.85 -7.13
N SER A 143 1.74 -16.57 -5.94
CA SER A 143 1.83 -15.24 -5.33
C SER A 143 3.29 -14.86 -5.10
N GLU A 144 3.73 -13.79 -5.76
CA GLU A 144 5.13 -13.33 -5.70
C GLU A 144 5.47 -12.61 -4.39
N ALA A 145 4.45 -12.17 -3.65
CA ALA A 145 4.64 -11.51 -2.37
C ALA A 145 4.69 -12.49 -1.19
N LEU A 146 4.26 -13.74 -1.33
CA LEU A 146 4.10 -14.68 -0.23
C LEU A 146 5.25 -15.67 -0.19
N ASP A 147 6.00 -15.67 0.91
CA ASP A 147 7.00 -16.70 1.22
C ASP A 147 6.50 -17.62 2.33
N TRP A 148 6.61 -18.93 2.11
CA TRP A 148 6.16 -19.99 2.99
C TRP A 148 7.33 -20.87 3.40
N LEU A 149 7.78 -20.73 4.64
CA LEU A 149 8.87 -21.52 5.21
C LEU A 149 8.33 -22.78 5.88
N LEU A 150 8.94 -23.92 5.58
CA LEU A 150 8.65 -25.17 6.25
C LEU A 150 9.23 -25.16 7.67
N PRO A 151 8.75 -26.00 8.60
CA PRO A 151 9.28 -26.07 9.96
C PRO A 151 10.80 -26.25 10.03
N ASN A 152 11.40 -27.02 9.13
CA ASN A 152 12.86 -27.24 9.11
C ASN A 152 13.67 -25.99 8.68
N GLN A 153 13.02 -24.96 8.16
CA GLN A 153 13.62 -23.68 7.76
C GLN A 153 13.53 -22.61 8.87
N THR A 154 12.72 -22.83 9.91
CA THR A 154 12.55 -21.91 11.04
C THR A 154 13.55 -22.23 12.17
N ALA A 155 13.77 -21.33 13.11
CA ALA A 155 14.73 -21.54 14.20
C ALA A 155 14.30 -22.67 15.14
N GLY A 156 13.02 -22.74 15.50
CA GLY A 156 12.45 -23.74 16.42
C GLY A 156 12.20 -25.11 15.77
N LYS A 157 12.27 -25.24 14.45
CA LYS A 157 12.09 -26.48 13.68
C LYS A 157 10.73 -27.18 13.89
N THR A 158 9.75 -26.50 14.50
CA THR A 158 8.48 -27.10 14.91
C THR A 158 7.30 -26.54 14.12
N PHE A 159 7.25 -25.21 13.93
CA PHE A 159 6.16 -24.52 13.27
C PHE A 159 6.61 -23.94 11.92
N PRO A 160 5.74 -23.92 10.92
CA PRO A 160 6.02 -23.18 9.69
C PRO A 160 5.95 -21.67 9.93
N PHE A 161 6.44 -20.88 8.97
CA PHE A 161 6.37 -19.43 9.00
C PHE A 161 5.95 -18.91 7.62
N MET A 162 5.17 -17.84 7.61
CA MET A 162 4.78 -17.15 6.38
C MET A 162 4.99 -15.66 6.55
N TYR A 163 5.51 -15.00 5.52
CA TYR A 163 5.60 -13.55 5.48
C TYR A 163 5.34 -13.00 4.08
N THR A 164 5.06 -11.70 4.03
CA THR A 164 4.85 -11.00 2.75
C THR A 164 5.99 -10.04 2.46
N GLN A 165 6.31 -9.87 1.18
CA GLN A 165 7.20 -8.83 0.65
C GLN A 165 6.52 -8.13 -0.52
N GLY A 166 5.97 -6.92 -0.25
CA GLY A 166 5.16 -6.17 -1.24
C GLY A 166 5.96 -5.29 -2.18
N GLN A 167 7.21 -4.95 -1.86
CA GLN A 167 8.02 -3.99 -2.64
C GLN A 167 8.52 -4.64 -3.95
N SER A 168 8.38 -3.98 -5.07
CA SER A 168 7.84 -2.61 -5.32
C SER A 168 6.36 -2.62 -5.64
N ILE A 169 5.84 -3.66 -6.33
CA ILE A 169 4.47 -3.79 -6.87
C ILE A 169 3.94 -5.22 -6.70
N PHE A 170 4.39 -5.94 -5.68
CA PHE A 170 3.98 -7.32 -5.42
C PHE A 170 2.77 -7.44 -4.51
N THR A 171 2.28 -6.34 -3.91
CA THR A 171 1.06 -6.34 -3.09
C THR A 171 -0.12 -6.89 -3.88
N ARG A 172 -0.23 -6.59 -5.17
CA ARG A 172 -1.25 -7.12 -6.09
C ARG A 172 -1.30 -8.63 -6.21
N SER A 173 -0.26 -9.34 -5.78
CA SER A 173 -0.22 -10.81 -5.81
C SER A 173 -0.84 -11.47 -4.58
N TRP A 174 -1.20 -10.68 -3.55
CA TRP A 174 -1.89 -11.18 -2.37
C TRP A 174 -3.11 -10.35 -1.94
N ILE A 175 -3.23 -9.09 -2.41
CA ILE A 175 -4.41 -8.23 -2.25
C ILE A 175 -4.76 -7.65 -3.62
N PRO A 176 -5.99 -7.81 -4.15
CA PRO A 176 -6.43 -7.07 -5.32
C PRO A 176 -6.59 -5.59 -4.92
N ILE A 177 -5.73 -4.69 -5.43
CA ILE A 177 -5.60 -3.31 -4.95
C ILE A 177 -5.08 -2.39 -6.06
N GLN A 178 -5.13 -1.08 -5.88
CA GLN A 178 -4.39 -0.13 -6.72
C GLN A 178 -2.94 -0.05 -6.25
N ASP A 179 -2.07 -0.87 -6.83
CA ASP A 179 -0.71 -1.12 -6.36
C ASP A 179 0.31 -0.17 -6.99
N SER A 180 0.34 1.06 -6.47
CA SER A 180 1.27 2.11 -6.88
C SER A 180 1.87 2.82 -5.66
N PRO A 181 3.17 3.11 -5.63
CA PRO A 181 3.80 3.89 -4.56
C PRO A 181 3.22 5.29 -4.37
N GLY A 182 2.59 5.84 -5.41
CA GLY A 182 1.95 7.15 -5.38
C GLY A 182 0.59 7.17 -4.68
N ILE A 183 0.01 6.02 -4.38
CA ILE A 183 -1.28 5.88 -3.70
C ILE A 183 -1.02 5.58 -2.22
N ARG A 184 -1.66 6.33 -1.33
CA ARG A 184 -1.57 6.10 0.11
C ARG A 184 -2.95 5.84 0.68
N ILE A 185 -3.07 4.75 1.42
CA ILE A 185 -4.31 4.29 2.03
C ILE A 185 -4.11 3.98 3.50
N THR A 186 -5.16 4.13 4.28
CA THR A 186 -5.27 3.51 5.59
C THR A 186 -5.76 2.07 5.44
N TYR A 187 -5.53 1.22 6.43
CA TYR A 187 -6.12 -0.10 6.39
C TYR A 187 -6.44 -0.66 7.78
N SER A 188 -7.36 -1.59 7.82
CA SER A 188 -7.55 -2.50 8.94
C SER A 188 -7.56 -3.95 8.46
N ALA A 189 -7.27 -4.87 9.36
CA ALA A 189 -7.26 -6.29 9.01
C ALA A 189 -7.80 -7.14 10.15
N LYS A 190 -8.48 -8.23 9.76
CA LYS A 190 -8.85 -9.34 10.61
C LYS A 190 -8.22 -10.60 10.03
N ILE A 191 -7.23 -11.15 10.75
CA ILE A 191 -6.43 -12.29 10.29
C ILE A 191 -6.70 -13.49 11.19
N LYS A 192 -7.21 -14.58 10.61
CA LYS A 192 -7.39 -15.86 11.28
C LYS A 192 -6.17 -16.74 11.01
N THR A 193 -5.47 -17.15 12.08
CA THR A 193 -4.32 -18.04 12.01
C THR A 193 -4.66 -19.46 12.48
N PRO A 194 -3.82 -20.46 12.21
CA PRO A 194 -3.83 -21.72 12.94
C PRO A 194 -3.57 -21.52 14.43
N GLU A 195 -3.85 -22.54 15.24
CA GLU A 195 -3.57 -22.52 16.68
C GLU A 195 -2.09 -22.31 16.98
N ASN A 196 -1.79 -21.62 18.08
CA ASN A 196 -0.44 -21.33 18.56
C ASN A 196 0.43 -20.53 17.58
N MET A 197 -0.17 -19.81 16.64
CA MET A 197 0.55 -18.92 15.73
C MET A 197 0.07 -17.48 15.91
N MET A 198 1.02 -16.56 16.01
CA MET A 198 0.78 -15.12 16.06
C MET A 198 0.79 -14.54 14.65
N ALA A 199 -0.12 -13.60 14.37
CA ALA A 199 -0.05 -12.72 13.21
C ALA A 199 0.51 -11.37 13.63
N VAL A 200 1.38 -10.79 12.80
CA VAL A 200 1.96 -9.44 12.94
C VAL A 200 1.84 -8.73 11.61
N MET A 201 1.45 -7.46 11.64
CA MET A 201 1.31 -6.63 10.43
C MET A 201 2.05 -5.29 10.57
N SER A 202 2.19 -4.56 9.47
CA SER A 202 2.64 -3.15 9.48
C SER A 202 1.53 -2.23 10.05
N ALA A 203 1.16 -2.46 11.30
CA ALA A 203 0.07 -1.80 12.04
C ALA A 203 0.32 -1.87 13.54
N ALA A 204 -0.61 -1.41 14.37
CA ALA A 204 -0.59 -1.69 15.79
C ALA A 204 -0.73 -3.21 16.03
N ASN A 205 0.27 -3.82 16.67
CA ASN A 205 0.36 -5.27 16.83
C ASN A 205 0.09 -5.72 18.26
N PRO A 206 -0.55 -6.90 18.47
CA PRO A 206 -0.61 -7.55 19.77
C PRO A 206 0.79 -8.05 20.17
N GLN A 207 1.06 -8.04 21.47
CA GLN A 207 2.33 -8.53 22.03
C GLN A 207 2.24 -9.97 22.55
N GLU A 208 1.04 -10.53 22.55
CA GLU A 208 0.73 -11.88 23.02
C GLU A 208 -0.18 -12.61 22.03
N ILE A 209 -0.21 -13.94 22.14
CA ILE A 209 -1.15 -14.77 21.37
C ILE A 209 -2.56 -14.46 21.81
N VAL A 210 -3.44 -14.15 20.83
CA VAL A 210 -4.85 -13.81 21.07
C VAL A 210 -5.68 -15.09 21.15
N GLU A 211 -6.54 -15.19 22.17
CA GLU A 211 -7.50 -16.26 22.31
C GLU A 211 -8.41 -16.34 21.06
N GLY A 212 -8.65 -17.56 20.57
CA GLY A 212 -9.42 -17.78 19.34
C GLY A 212 -8.67 -17.48 18.06
N ASN A 213 -7.35 -17.18 18.10
CA ASN A 213 -6.45 -17.07 16.95
C ASN A 213 -6.95 -16.13 15.85
N THR A 214 -7.63 -15.03 16.23
CA THR A 214 -8.15 -14.03 15.29
C THR A 214 -7.65 -12.67 15.70
N TYR A 215 -6.69 -12.17 14.93
CA TYR A 215 -5.97 -10.94 15.16
C TYR A 215 -6.63 -9.77 14.45
N GLN A 216 -6.69 -8.61 15.12
CA GLN A 216 -7.23 -7.38 14.55
C GLN A 216 -6.14 -6.32 14.49
N PHE A 217 -6.06 -5.62 13.36
CA PHE A 217 -5.04 -4.63 13.07
C PHE A 217 -5.67 -3.34 12.57
N GLU A 218 -5.04 -2.23 12.86
CA GLU A 218 -5.42 -0.91 12.34
C GLU A 218 -4.16 -0.09 12.05
N MET A 219 -4.06 0.42 10.81
CA MET A 219 -3.06 1.37 10.37
C MET A 219 -3.76 2.68 10.01
N LYS A 220 -3.67 3.66 10.91
CA LYS A 220 -4.34 4.96 10.80
C LYS A 220 -3.61 5.93 9.88
N GLN A 221 -2.30 5.79 9.77
CA GLN A 221 -1.48 6.60 8.90
C GLN A 221 -1.56 6.07 7.47
N PRO A 222 -1.79 6.93 6.47
CA PRO A 222 -1.84 6.49 5.08
C PRO A 222 -0.46 6.02 4.60
N ILE A 223 -0.36 4.77 4.17
CA ILE A 223 0.85 4.14 3.65
C ILE A 223 0.65 3.67 2.21
N PRO A 224 1.71 3.58 1.40
CA PRO A 224 1.62 2.96 0.08
C PRO A 224 1.39 1.45 0.21
N PRO A 225 0.74 0.80 -0.77
CA PRO A 225 0.38 -0.61 -0.70
C PRO A 225 1.55 -1.56 -0.40
N TYR A 226 2.72 -1.32 -0.95
CA TYR A 226 3.90 -2.18 -0.74
C TYR A 226 4.39 -2.22 0.71
N LEU A 227 3.94 -1.32 1.58
CA LEU A 227 4.21 -1.34 3.02
C LEU A 227 3.18 -2.13 3.83
N ILE A 228 2.08 -2.58 3.22
CA ILE A 228 1.15 -3.50 3.88
C ILE A 228 1.85 -4.86 3.97
N ALA A 229 2.22 -5.26 5.18
CA ALA A 229 2.94 -6.49 5.43
C ALA A 229 2.18 -7.37 6.42
N LEU A 230 2.34 -8.69 6.27
CA LEU A 230 1.80 -9.73 7.15
C LEU A 230 2.88 -10.77 7.39
N ALA A 231 3.07 -11.15 8.65
CA ALA A 231 3.87 -12.30 9.03
C ALA A 231 3.06 -13.18 9.99
N VAL A 232 3.15 -14.50 9.84
CA VAL A 232 2.45 -15.48 10.68
C VAL A 232 3.37 -16.63 11.03
N GLY A 233 3.50 -16.92 12.32
CA GLY A 233 4.34 -18.00 12.81
C GLY A 233 4.26 -18.19 14.31
N ASN A 234 5.11 -19.07 14.85
CA ASN A 234 5.30 -19.23 16.29
C ASN A 234 6.14 -18.07 16.83
N LEU A 235 5.52 -16.91 16.93
CA LEU A 235 6.19 -15.67 17.37
C LEU A 235 5.83 -15.34 18.82
N GLY A 236 6.81 -14.78 19.53
CA GLY A 236 6.62 -14.03 20.76
C GLY A 236 7.14 -12.62 20.57
N PHE A 237 6.88 -11.75 21.55
CA PHE A 237 7.30 -10.36 21.56
C PHE A 237 8.21 -10.07 22.75
N LYS A 238 9.26 -9.28 22.56
CA LYS A 238 10.08 -8.72 23.62
C LYS A 238 10.33 -7.23 23.39
N ALA A 239 9.90 -6.40 24.35
CA ALA A 239 10.21 -4.97 24.33
C ALA A 239 11.71 -4.75 24.51
N VAL A 240 12.28 -3.86 23.72
CA VAL A 240 13.67 -3.35 23.86
C VAL A 240 13.65 -2.05 24.65
N ASP A 241 12.71 -1.17 24.33
CA ASP A 241 12.43 0.03 25.11
C ASP A 241 10.92 0.39 25.04
N TYR A 242 10.57 1.64 25.40
CA TYR A 242 9.17 2.08 25.44
C TYR A 242 8.46 2.10 24.07
N ARG A 243 9.19 2.21 22.98
CA ARG A 243 8.64 2.30 21.61
C ARG A 243 9.26 1.34 20.58
N THR A 244 10.20 0.50 21.01
CA THR A 244 10.81 -0.51 20.14
C THR A 244 10.72 -1.90 20.73
N GLY A 245 10.66 -2.91 19.89
CA GLY A 245 10.58 -4.31 20.29
C GLY A 245 10.91 -5.27 19.17
N VAL A 246 10.95 -6.54 19.52
CA VAL A 246 11.31 -7.64 18.61
C VAL A 246 10.24 -8.70 18.65
N TYR A 247 9.80 -9.12 17.48
CA TYR A 247 9.04 -10.36 17.25
C TYR A 247 10.01 -11.41 16.72
N ALA A 248 10.08 -12.54 17.37
CA ALA A 248 10.88 -13.67 16.95
C ALA A 248 10.30 -14.97 17.52
N GLU A 249 10.77 -16.12 17.04
CA GLU A 249 10.45 -17.38 17.70
C GLU A 249 10.97 -17.38 19.16
N PRO A 250 10.23 -18.00 20.11
CA PRO A 250 10.54 -17.92 21.55
C PRO A 250 12.00 -18.25 21.92
N SER A 251 12.61 -19.20 21.20
CA SER A 251 14.03 -19.59 21.42
C SER A 251 15.05 -18.53 21.00
N MET A 252 14.62 -17.53 20.20
CA MET A 252 15.48 -16.47 19.65
C MET A 252 15.25 -15.11 20.30
N LEU A 253 14.13 -14.90 21.00
CA LEU A 253 13.71 -13.58 21.51
C LEU A 253 14.80 -12.87 22.32
N ASP A 254 15.44 -13.54 23.28
CA ASP A 254 16.46 -12.92 24.12
C ASP A 254 17.71 -12.52 23.33
N LYS A 255 18.12 -13.36 22.39
CA LYS A 255 19.26 -13.09 21.51
C LYS A 255 18.98 -11.91 20.61
N CYS A 256 17.80 -11.89 19.96
CA CYS A 256 17.39 -10.81 19.07
C CYS A 256 17.23 -9.48 19.81
N ALA A 257 16.62 -9.47 20.99
CA ALA A 257 16.47 -8.25 21.78
C ALA A 257 17.82 -7.70 22.27
N ASN A 258 18.76 -8.56 22.62
CA ASN A 258 20.12 -8.14 23.02
C ASN A 258 20.91 -7.57 21.84
N GLU A 259 20.79 -8.16 20.64
CA GLU A 259 21.45 -7.65 19.43
C GLU A 259 20.90 -6.29 19.02
N LEU A 260 19.61 -6.06 19.22
CA LEU A 260 18.89 -4.85 18.81
C LEU A 260 18.74 -3.82 19.95
N VAL A 261 19.55 -3.91 21.00
CA VAL A 261 19.47 -3.05 22.21
C VAL A 261 19.59 -1.54 21.91
N ASP A 262 20.26 -1.16 20.83
CA ASP A 262 20.43 0.25 20.43
C ASP A 262 19.33 0.78 19.50
N MET A 263 18.29 0.00 19.23
CA MET A 263 17.23 0.35 18.29
C MET A 263 16.56 1.70 18.61
N GLY A 264 16.24 1.96 19.87
CA GLY A 264 15.68 3.24 20.31
C GLY A 264 16.59 4.43 20.01
N LYS A 265 17.91 4.29 20.24
CA LYS A 265 18.89 5.33 19.90
C LYS A 265 18.99 5.57 18.39
N MET A 266 18.81 4.51 17.58
CA MET A 266 18.76 4.63 16.13
C MET A 266 17.54 5.44 15.67
N VAL A 267 16.37 5.17 16.26
CA VAL A 267 15.13 5.93 16.00
C VAL A 267 15.31 7.40 16.43
N ASP A 268 15.85 7.66 17.64
CA ASP A 268 16.14 9.03 18.13
C ASP A 268 17.09 9.79 17.17
N SER A 269 18.07 9.09 16.61
CA SER A 269 19.02 9.69 15.65
C SER A 269 18.35 9.98 14.31
N ALA A 270 17.50 9.09 13.85
CA ALA A 270 16.72 9.31 12.62
C ALA A 270 15.75 10.49 12.78
N GLU A 271 15.09 10.63 13.93
CA GLU A 271 14.20 11.78 14.20
C GLU A 271 14.92 13.12 14.18
N LYS A 272 16.17 13.19 14.66
CA LYS A 272 16.98 14.40 14.59
C LYS A 272 17.31 14.82 13.14
N LEU A 273 17.41 13.85 12.23
CA LEU A 273 17.77 14.07 10.82
C LEU A 273 16.56 14.31 9.92
N TYR A 274 15.45 13.63 10.18
CA TYR A 274 14.33 13.51 9.24
C TYR A 274 12.99 14.00 9.81
N GLY A 275 12.91 14.37 11.10
CA GLY A 275 11.67 14.72 11.79
C GLY A 275 11.08 13.55 12.57
N ASN A 276 9.98 13.82 13.28
CA ASN A 276 9.34 12.85 14.17
C ASN A 276 8.90 11.58 13.43
N TYR A 277 9.00 10.45 14.12
CA TYR A 277 8.48 9.18 13.63
C TYR A 277 6.97 9.08 13.91
N ASP A 278 6.17 9.02 12.86
CA ASP A 278 4.70 9.17 12.93
C ASP A 278 3.95 7.87 13.25
N TRP A 279 4.63 6.72 13.37
CA TRP A 279 3.98 5.40 13.46
C TRP A 279 4.06 4.75 14.86
N ASP A 280 4.05 5.54 15.92
CA ASP A 280 4.05 5.13 17.33
C ASP A 280 5.21 4.19 17.73
N ARG A 281 5.27 2.97 17.21
CA ARG A 281 6.25 1.94 17.52
C ARG A 281 7.08 1.55 16.30
N TYR A 282 8.35 1.25 16.57
CA TYR A 282 9.26 0.66 15.60
C TYR A 282 9.68 -0.73 16.08
N ASP A 283 9.04 -1.78 15.60
CA ASP A 283 9.31 -3.16 15.98
C ASP A 283 9.92 -3.93 14.80
N VAL A 284 10.79 -4.90 15.12
CA VAL A 284 11.50 -5.74 14.14
C VAL A 284 11.00 -7.17 14.24
N ILE A 285 10.82 -7.84 13.11
CA ILE A 285 10.56 -9.29 13.02
C ILE A 285 11.84 -9.97 12.56
N VAL A 286 12.26 -11.03 13.27
CA VAL A 286 13.47 -11.80 12.99
C VAL A 286 13.12 -13.25 12.69
#